data_b589b3ce4d3cde53e36105b6287b5ea3
#
_entry.id   b589b3ce4d3cde53e36105b6287b5ea3
#
_cell.length_a   1.000
_cell.length_b   1.000
_cell.length_c   1.000
_cell.angle_alpha   90.00
_cell.angle_beta   90.00
_cell.angle_gamma   90.00
#
_symmetry.space_group_name_H-M   'P 1'
#
loop_
_entity.id
_entity.type
_entity.pdbx_description
1 polymer ?
#
loop_
_entity_poly.entity_id
_entity_poly.type
_entity_poly.pdbx_seq_one_letter_code
_entity_poly.pdbx_strand_id
1 'polypeptide(L)'
;MQTTEILRTEVKFRFIDYLKAAQIPYYEPSLTVCPHCGQHAQVVGDFLWSCPSCGSKGDVVDYAMESHGFRKTADALKHVCRVLGVKICSLDTIAADELMDIQFPDSPELIEGLLGKGLYLLAGASKIGKSWLVLWLAHCVSLGLPVWELKTRQCGVLYLSLEDTDQRLQRRLVEVTGGETGDLTIATDAELLGSGLEEQLTNFLSDHPETKFVIIDTLQKIRQLKADSYSYAGDYATLTVLKQIADRFDLTILLVHHTRKQEADDAVDKISGTTGLIGCADGSLILEKENRLGTQGSLTVTSREHPDKKLLLDFDREKKIWKFISYADSQEEDPEDPILAAVGSFLQDKSSWKGTATELLEALLKINPDLLAKPNSLVRKLNAKTRELSERYGIRYVGRREENVKYLILERVSDTSDMCDISGTPPGA
;
A
#
# COMPACT_ATOMS: atom_id res chain seq x y z
N MET A 1 29.04 15.80 -4.93
CA MET A 1 30.32 15.29 -4.37
C MET A 1 30.56 15.76 -2.94
N GLN A 2 30.41 17.05 -2.58
CA GLN A 2 30.60 17.53 -1.20
C GLN A 2 29.76 16.83 -0.13
N THR A 3 28.50 16.52 -0.41
CA THR A 3 27.58 15.90 0.58
C THR A 3 28.01 14.48 0.97
N THR A 4 28.50 13.68 0.04
CA THR A 4 28.94 12.30 0.29
C THR A 4 30.20 12.27 1.16
N GLU A 5 31.10 13.19 0.93
CA GLU A 5 32.37 13.30 1.68
C GLU A 5 32.15 13.77 3.12
N ILE A 6 31.24 14.73 3.33
CA ILE A 6 30.82 15.20 4.68
C ILE A 6 30.18 14.04 5.45
N LEU A 7 29.23 13.33 4.87
CA LEU A 7 28.55 12.20 5.52
C LEU A 7 29.52 11.05 5.83
N ARG A 8 30.46 10.75 4.93
CA ARG A 8 31.49 9.74 5.19
C ARG A 8 32.38 10.14 6.37
N THR A 9 32.66 11.42 6.54
CA THR A 9 33.42 11.95 7.69
C THR A 9 32.64 11.78 8.99
N GLU A 10 31.33 12.00 9.00
CA GLU A 10 30.48 11.86 10.19
C GLU A 10 30.37 10.41 10.69
N VAL A 11 30.39 9.42 9.79
CA VAL A 11 30.29 8.00 10.17
C VAL A 11 31.64 7.32 10.34
N LYS A 12 32.74 7.96 9.96
CA LYS A 12 34.09 7.36 9.88
C LYS A 12 34.58 6.71 11.17
N PHE A 13 34.26 7.31 12.31
CA PHE A 13 34.71 6.86 13.66
C PHE A 13 33.56 6.19 14.45
N ARG A 14 32.59 5.58 13.77
CA ARG A 14 31.42 4.94 14.39
C ARG A 14 31.23 3.50 13.93
N PHE A 15 32.36 2.81 13.63
CA PHE A 15 32.29 1.46 13.08
C PHE A 15 31.73 0.46 14.10
N ILE A 16 32.16 0.54 15.36
CA ILE A 16 31.66 -0.34 16.43
C ILE A 16 30.16 -0.06 16.70
N ASP A 17 29.76 1.23 16.72
CA ASP A 17 28.36 1.61 16.86
C ASP A 17 27.50 1.01 15.72
N TYR A 18 28.04 1.04 14.49
CA TYR A 18 27.37 0.44 13.35
C TYR A 18 27.21 -1.07 13.50
N LEU A 19 28.26 -1.80 13.88
CA LEU A 19 28.19 -3.24 14.10
C LEU A 19 27.11 -3.60 15.15
N LYS A 20 27.09 -2.86 16.26
CA LYS A 20 26.10 -3.06 17.35
C LYS A 20 24.68 -2.76 16.86
N ALA A 21 24.46 -1.62 16.19
CA ALA A 21 23.14 -1.20 15.70
C ALA A 21 22.63 -2.10 14.58
N ALA A 22 23.51 -2.61 13.71
CA ALA A 22 23.19 -3.57 12.66
C ALA A 22 23.09 -5.02 13.15
N GLN A 23 23.26 -5.26 14.45
CA GLN A 23 23.26 -6.60 15.07
C GLN A 23 24.31 -7.56 14.47
N ILE A 24 25.41 -7.01 13.96
CA ILE A 24 26.53 -7.80 13.43
C ILE A 24 27.39 -8.26 14.62
N PRO A 25 27.81 -9.54 14.66
CA PRO A 25 28.62 -10.04 15.75
C PRO A 25 29.91 -9.21 15.96
N TYR A 26 30.06 -8.65 17.15
CA TYR A 26 31.26 -7.94 17.59
C TYR A 26 31.75 -8.52 18.90
N TYR A 27 33.00 -8.95 18.91
CA TYR A 27 33.65 -9.58 20.07
C TYR A 27 34.76 -8.66 20.60
N GLU A 28 34.59 -8.18 21.82
CA GLU A 28 35.57 -7.30 22.45
C GLU A 28 36.94 -8.00 22.60
N PRO A 29 38.03 -7.27 22.44
CA PRO A 29 38.12 -5.82 22.30
C PRO A 29 38.07 -5.31 20.84
N SER A 30 38.17 -6.17 19.80
CA SER A 30 38.36 -5.67 18.43
C SER A 30 38.11 -6.71 17.33
N LEU A 31 37.23 -7.70 17.54
CA LEU A 31 36.93 -8.73 16.54
C LEU A 31 35.49 -8.64 16.02
N THR A 32 35.31 -8.81 14.73
CA THR A 32 34.01 -8.96 14.06
C THR A 32 34.09 -10.08 13.01
N VAL A 33 32.99 -10.29 12.28
CA VAL A 33 32.94 -11.27 11.18
C VAL A 33 33.31 -10.56 9.87
N CYS A 34 34.20 -11.15 9.08
CA CYS A 34 34.54 -10.64 7.76
C CYS A 34 33.34 -10.79 6.81
N PRO A 35 32.85 -9.73 6.17
CA PRO A 35 31.70 -9.78 5.27
C PRO A 35 32.00 -10.55 3.98
N HIS A 36 33.28 -10.71 3.61
CA HIS A 36 33.70 -11.40 2.41
C HIS A 36 33.86 -12.92 2.58
N CYS A 37 34.54 -13.37 3.66
CA CYS A 37 34.86 -14.78 3.82
C CYS A 37 34.26 -15.44 5.07
N GLY A 38 33.53 -14.70 5.90
CA GLY A 38 32.89 -15.21 7.13
C GLY A 38 33.86 -15.49 8.30
N GLN A 39 35.17 -15.32 8.11
CA GLN A 39 36.17 -15.53 9.18
C GLN A 39 36.30 -14.29 10.08
N HIS A 40 37.04 -14.41 11.17
CA HIS A 40 37.31 -13.28 12.05
C HIS A 40 38.09 -12.15 11.37
N ALA A 41 37.61 -10.94 11.47
CA ALA A 41 38.25 -9.71 11.05
C ALA A 41 38.60 -8.85 12.25
N GLN A 42 39.69 -8.10 12.19
CA GLN A 42 40.11 -7.15 13.21
C GLN A 42 39.51 -5.77 12.96
N VAL A 43 38.99 -5.14 14.01
CA VAL A 43 38.57 -3.73 14.00
C VAL A 43 39.70 -2.90 14.59
N VAL A 44 40.15 -1.89 13.86
CA VAL A 44 41.28 -1.05 14.22
C VAL A 44 40.81 0.39 14.50
N GLY A 45 40.84 0.78 15.75
CA GLY A 45 40.57 2.17 16.16
C GLY A 45 39.19 2.69 15.84
N ASP A 46 38.14 1.86 15.85
CA ASP A 46 36.73 2.20 15.56
C ASP A 46 36.47 2.87 14.19
N PHE A 47 37.39 2.72 13.23
CA PHE A 47 37.24 3.35 11.91
C PHE A 47 37.68 2.46 10.74
N LEU A 48 38.44 1.39 10.98
CA LEU A 48 38.89 0.45 9.95
C LEU A 48 38.67 -0.98 10.37
N TRP A 49 38.53 -1.85 9.40
CA TRP A 49 38.56 -3.30 9.60
C TRP A 49 39.53 -3.96 8.63
N SER A 50 40.04 -5.10 9.00
CA SER A 50 40.91 -5.92 8.15
C SER A 50 40.75 -7.40 8.47
N CYS A 51 40.71 -8.24 7.45
CA CYS A 51 40.64 -9.68 7.59
C CYS A 51 41.99 -10.31 7.26
N PRO A 52 42.65 -10.98 8.24
CA PRO A 52 43.91 -11.67 7.99
C PRO A 52 43.79 -12.86 7.04
N SER A 53 42.58 -13.48 6.96
CA SER A 53 42.33 -14.68 6.18
C SER A 53 42.20 -14.45 4.68
N CYS A 54 41.52 -13.36 4.26
CA CYS A 54 41.28 -13.06 2.85
C CYS A 54 41.90 -11.75 2.36
N GLY A 55 42.48 -10.95 3.27
CA GLY A 55 43.12 -9.67 2.95
C GLY A 55 42.16 -8.51 2.73
N SER A 56 40.82 -8.73 2.77
CA SER A 56 39.84 -7.64 2.66
C SER A 56 39.95 -6.66 3.82
N LYS A 57 39.80 -5.39 3.53
CA LYS A 57 39.93 -4.29 4.49
C LYS A 57 39.20 -3.03 4.00
N GLY A 58 38.81 -2.16 4.91
CA GLY A 58 38.14 -0.91 4.57
C GLY A 58 37.63 -0.14 5.78
N ASP A 59 36.80 0.86 5.53
CA ASP A 59 36.05 1.58 6.55
C ASP A 59 34.64 0.98 6.76
N VAL A 60 33.81 1.65 7.56
CA VAL A 60 32.42 1.22 7.82
C VAL A 60 31.57 1.16 6.55
N VAL A 61 31.83 2.05 5.58
CA VAL A 61 31.08 2.08 4.31
C VAL A 61 31.49 0.93 3.42
N ASP A 62 32.80 0.65 3.34
CA ASP A 62 33.33 -0.48 2.58
C ASP A 62 32.83 -1.81 3.19
N TYR A 63 32.74 -1.89 4.51
CA TYR A 63 32.15 -3.05 5.21
C TYR A 63 30.69 -3.26 4.81
N ALA A 64 29.89 -2.18 4.84
CA ALA A 64 28.49 -2.24 4.45
C ALA A 64 28.31 -2.60 2.96
N MET A 65 29.21 -2.12 2.07
CA MET A 65 29.21 -2.50 0.66
C MET A 65 29.34 -4.01 0.49
N GLU A 66 30.30 -4.62 1.16
CA GLU A 66 30.56 -6.05 1.07
C GLU A 66 29.47 -6.88 1.75
N SER A 67 29.00 -6.45 2.94
CA SER A 67 27.99 -7.18 3.73
C SER A 67 26.62 -7.25 3.06
N HIS A 68 26.25 -6.19 2.34
CA HIS A 68 24.91 -6.05 1.74
C HIS A 68 24.92 -6.05 0.21
N GLY A 69 26.10 -6.22 -0.42
CA GLY A 69 26.23 -6.29 -1.88
C GLY A 69 25.93 -4.97 -2.60
N PHE A 70 26.09 -3.81 -1.94
CA PHE A 70 25.87 -2.52 -2.59
C PHE A 70 26.88 -2.28 -3.72
N ARG A 71 26.37 -1.90 -4.89
CA ARG A 71 27.22 -1.59 -6.06
C ARG A 71 27.73 -0.14 -6.07
N LYS A 72 27.06 0.76 -5.34
CA LYS A 72 27.42 2.20 -5.28
C LYS A 72 27.75 2.57 -3.83
N THR A 73 28.87 3.23 -3.63
CA THR A 73 29.30 3.75 -2.30
C THR A 73 28.27 4.67 -1.67
N ALA A 74 27.52 5.44 -2.48
CA ALA A 74 26.46 6.31 -1.99
C ALA A 74 25.32 5.55 -1.30
N ASP A 75 24.96 4.37 -1.81
CA ASP A 75 23.87 3.54 -1.23
C ASP A 75 24.32 2.91 0.09
N ALA A 76 25.55 2.40 0.14
CA ALA A 76 26.16 1.89 1.37
C ALA A 76 26.26 2.99 2.44
N LEU A 77 26.68 4.19 2.06
CA LEU A 77 26.77 5.34 2.98
C LEU A 77 25.39 5.73 3.53
N LYS A 78 24.36 5.77 2.69
CA LYS A 78 22.99 6.00 3.12
C LYS A 78 22.52 4.93 4.11
N HIS A 79 22.83 3.67 3.85
CA HIS A 79 22.50 2.56 4.76
C HIS A 79 23.20 2.76 6.12
N VAL A 80 24.49 2.98 6.14
CA VAL A 80 25.27 3.22 7.37
C VAL A 80 24.71 4.41 8.17
N CYS A 81 24.43 5.53 7.50
CA CYS A 81 23.84 6.70 8.14
C CYS A 81 22.48 6.39 8.76
N ARG A 82 21.61 5.62 8.05
CA ARG A 82 20.30 5.21 8.57
C ARG A 82 20.43 4.35 9.82
N VAL A 83 21.30 3.34 9.79
CA VAL A 83 21.58 2.45 10.94
C VAL A 83 22.09 3.22 12.14
N LEU A 84 22.97 4.21 11.91
CA LEU A 84 23.56 5.04 12.96
C LEU A 84 22.68 6.21 13.40
N GLY A 85 21.47 6.39 12.81
CA GLY A 85 20.59 7.52 13.09
C GLY A 85 21.15 8.89 12.64
N VAL A 86 22.12 8.91 11.72
CA VAL A 86 22.67 10.15 11.13
C VAL A 86 21.67 10.69 10.10
N LYS A 87 21.23 11.93 10.30
CA LYS A 87 20.26 12.57 9.41
C LYS A 87 20.89 12.87 8.05
N ILE A 88 20.36 12.23 7.01
CA ILE A 88 20.76 12.46 5.62
C ILE A 88 19.84 13.49 5.00
N CYS A 89 20.36 14.66 4.65
CA CYS A 89 19.62 15.67 3.89
C CYS A 89 19.85 15.48 2.37
N SER A 90 19.56 14.28 1.85
CA SER A 90 19.62 13.99 0.40
C SER A 90 18.28 13.48 -0.09
N LEU A 91 17.94 13.81 -1.34
CA LEU A 91 16.79 13.21 -2.01
C LEU A 91 17.16 11.79 -2.46
N ASP A 92 16.28 10.84 -2.17
CA ASP A 92 16.30 9.54 -2.84
C ASP A 92 15.68 9.70 -4.22
N THR A 93 16.47 9.49 -5.26
CA THR A 93 16.06 9.72 -6.64
C THR A 93 16.28 8.47 -7.47
N ILE A 94 15.38 8.24 -8.38
CA ILE A 94 15.50 7.23 -9.43
C ILE A 94 15.32 7.91 -10.79
N ALA A 95 16.05 7.50 -11.81
CA ALA A 95 15.83 8.00 -13.15
C ALA A 95 14.48 7.50 -13.70
N ALA A 96 13.78 8.33 -14.48
CA ALA A 96 12.44 7.98 -14.96
C ALA A 96 12.46 6.72 -15.86
N ASP A 97 13.47 6.52 -16.65
CA ASP A 97 13.64 5.31 -17.48
C ASP A 97 13.98 4.08 -16.64
N GLU A 98 14.76 4.21 -15.55
CA GLU A 98 14.96 3.12 -14.59
C GLU A 98 13.64 2.74 -13.90
N LEU A 99 12.85 3.73 -13.49
CA LEU A 99 11.54 3.50 -12.84
C LEU A 99 10.55 2.78 -13.76
N MET A 100 10.49 3.16 -15.04
CA MET A 100 9.62 2.50 -16.03
C MET A 100 10.03 1.05 -16.33
N ASP A 101 11.29 0.68 -16.11
CA ASP A 101 11.79 -0.68 -16.35
C ASP A 101 11.59 -1.62 -15.15
N ILE A 102 11.17 -1.08 -13.98
CA ILE A 102 10.83 -1.87 -12.80
C ILE A 102 9.45 -2.52 -12.99
N GLN A 103 9.39 -3.81 -12.75
CA GLN A 103 8.11 -4.52 -12.57
C GLN A 103 7.79 -4.55 -11.07
N PHE A 104 6.79 -3.78 -10.67
CA PHE A 104 6.28 -3.86 -9.30
C PHE A 104 5.40 -5.11 -9.12
N PRO A 105 5.44 -5.73 -7.95
CA PRO A 105 4.54 -6.84 -7.65
C PRO A 105 3.09 -6.35 -7.74
N ASP A 106 2.21 -7.20 -8.24
CA ASP A 106 0.78 -6.90 -8.27
C ASP A 106 0.26 -6.74 -6.83
N SER A 107 -0.46 -5.68 -6.59
CA SER A 107 -0.99 -5.31 -5.29
C SER A 107 -2.50 -5.16 -5.39
N PRO A 108 -3.25 -6.28 -5.27
CA PRO A 108 -4.70 -6.24 -5.42
C PRO A 108 -5.32 -5.29 -4.41
N GLU A 109 -6.39 -4.62 -4.83
CA GLU A 109 -7.16 -3.76 -3.93
C GLU A 109 -7.80 -4.57 -2.81
N LEU A 110 -8.06 -3.90 -1.70
CA LEU A 110 -8.76 -4.49 -0.57
C LEU A 110 -10.21 -4.85 -0.94
N ILE A 111 -10.89 -3.90 -1.62
CA ILE A 111 -12.22 -4.08 -2.22
C ILE A 111 -12.15 -3.51 -3.62
N GLU A 112 -12.34 -4.35 -4.62
CA GLU A 112 -12.16 -4.04 -6.04
C GLU A 112 -12.90 -2.77 -6.47
N GLY A 113 -12.15 -1.81 -7.01
CA GLY A 113 -12.68 -0.52 -7.45
C GLY A 113 -13.30 0.35 -6.35
N LEU A 114 -13.16 0.00 -5.06
CA LEU A 114 -13.72 0.77 -3.94
C LEU A 114 -12.65 1.22 -2.94
N LEU A 115 -11.79 0.32 -2.50
CA LEU A 115 -10.75 0.57 -1.50
C LEU A 115 -9.45 -0.11 -1.92
N GLY A 116 -8.48 0.70 -2.33
CA GLY A 116 -7.10 0.28 -2.52
C GLY A 116 -6.25 0.47 -1.26
N LYS A 117 -4.93 0.34 -1.39
CA LYS A 117 -3.99 0.70 -0.33
C LYS A 117 -3.95 2.21 -0.12
N GLY A 118 -3.68 2.63 1.11
CA GLY A 118 -3.55 4.04 1.47
C GLY A 118 -4.62 4.53 2.42
N LEU A 119 -4.84 5.84 2.44
CA LEU A 119 -5.78 6.51 3.33
C LEU A 119 -7.05 6.92 2.58
N TYR A 120 -8.19 6.46 3.07
CA TYR A 120 -9.51 6.77 2.53
C TYR A 120 -10.38 7.46 3.58
N LEU A 121 -11.26 8.36 3.12
CA LEU A 121 -12.24 9.03 3.96
C LEU A 121 -13.63 8.48 3.67
N LEU A 122 -14.39 8.10 4.71
CA LEU A 122 -15.83 7.91 4.61
C LEU A 122 -16.55 9.09 5.24
N ALA A 123 -17.11 9.96 4.42
CA ALA A 123 -17.79 11.16 4.86
C ALA A 123 -19.32 11.04 4.72
N GLY A 124 -20.06 11.81 5.54
CA GLY A 124 -21.51 11.88 5.45
C GLY A 124 -22.13 12.46 6.71
N ALA A 125 -23.39 12.88 6.63
CA ALA A 125 -24.11 13.48 7.75
C ALA A 125 -24.19 12.54 8.97
N SER A 126 -24.40 13.10 10.16
CA SER A 126 -24.59 12.29 11.37
C SER A 126 -25.83 11.41 11.25
N LYS A 127 -25.73 10.17 11.76
CA LYS A 127 -26.85 9.20 11.87
C LYS A 127 -27.41 8.71 10.53
N ILE A 128 -26.67 8.79 9.43
CA ILE A 128 -27.09 8.24 8.12
C ILE A 128 -26.75 6.76 7.94
N GLY A 129 -25.97 6.15 8.83
CA GLY A 129 -25.62 4.72 8.75
C GLY A 129 -24.17 4.43 8.38
N LYS A 130 -23.25 5.41 8.53
CA LYS A 130 -21.80 5.19 8.26
C LYS A 130 -21.21 4.06 9.11
N SER A 131 -21.44 4.09 10.44
CA SER A 131 -20.92 3.05 11.34
C SER A 131 -21.47 1.65 11.04
N TRP A 132 -22.70 1.55 10.52
CA TRP A 132 -23.23 0.28 10.00
C TRP A 132 -22.51 -0.17 8.73
N LEU A 133 -22.25 0.77 7.83
CA LEU A 133 -21.50 0.47 6.59
C LEU A 133 -20.09 -0.03 6.91
N VAL A 134 -19.33 0.69 7.75
CA VAL A 134 -17.94 0.29 8.05
C VAL A 134 -17.86 -1.03 8.84
N LEU A 135 -18.81 -1.30 9.72
CA LEU A 135 -18.88 -2.57 10.45
C LEU A 135 -19.16 -3.73 9.47
N TRP A 136 -20.06 -3.53 8.49
CA TRP A 136 -20.34 -4.52 7.47
C TRP A 136 -19.14 -4.72 6.52
N LEU A 137 -18.45 -3.65 6.11
CA LEU A 137 -17.20 -3.76 5.33
C LEU A 137 -16.12 -4.53 6.10
N ALA A 138 -15.94 -4.24 7.40
CA ALA A 138 -15.01 -4.94 8.27
C ALA A 138 -15.31 -6.45 8.31
N HIS A 139 -16.58 -6.81 8.47
CA HIS A 139 -17.05 -8.19 8.46
C HIS A 139 -16.76 -8.87 7.12
N CYS A 140 -17.15 -8.26 6.00
CA CYS A 140 -16.91 -8.83 4.68
C CYS A 140 -15.43 -9.08 4.40
N VAL A 141 -14.58 -8.09 4.69
CA VAL A 141 -13.14 -8.19 4.47
C VAL A 141 -12.51 -9.26 5.37
N SER A 142 -12.89 -9.33 6.65
CA SER A 142 -12.33 -10.31 7.58
C SER A 142 -12.61 -11.77 7.18
N LEU A 143 -13.67 -12.01 6.43
CA LEU A 143 -14.08 -13.33 5.93
C LEU A 143 -13.80 -13.55 4.43
N GLY A 144 -13.35 -12.51 3.70
CA GLY A 144 -13.21 -12.59 2.25
C GLY A 144 -14.55 -12.65 1.49
N LEU A 145 -15.66 -12.18 2.11
CA LEU A 145 -16.96 -12.12 1.47
C LEU A 145 -17.03 -10.93 0.53
N PRO A 146 -17.71 -11.05 -0.63
CA PRO A 146 -17.84 -9.93 -1.55
C PRO A 146 -18.62 -8.78 -0.90
N VAL A 147 -18.17 -7.55 -1.15
CA VAL A 147 -18.90 -6.33 -0.83
C VAL A 147 -19.80 -6.00 -2.00
N TRP A 148 -21.10 -6.18 -1.84
CA TRP A 148 -22.05 -6.16 -2.94
C TRP A 148 -21.64 -7.19 -4.01
N GLU A 149 -21.24 -6.73 -5.21
CA GLU A 149 -20.73 -7.56 -6.31
C GLU A 149 -19.21 -7.47 -6.45
N LEU A 150 -18.56 -6.65 -5.60
CA LEU A 150 -17.13 -6.37 -5.68
C LEU A 150 -16.32 -7.42 -4.91
N LYS A 151 -15.27 -7.93 -5.53
CA LYS A 151 -14.37 -8.89 -4.88
C LYS A 151 -13.65 -8.24 -3.72
N THR A 152 -13.42 -8.99 -2.64
CA THR A 152 -12.64 -8.55 -1.49
C THR A 152 -11.41 -9.42 -1.31
N ARG A 153 -10.34 -8.81 -0.83
CA ARG A 153 -9.17 -9.53 -0.35
C ARG A 153 -9.32 -9.80 1.14
N GLN A 154 -9.37 -11.08 1.52
CA GLN A 154 -9.40 -11.46 2.93
C GLN A 154 -8.12 -11.03 3.65
N CYS A 155 -8.27 -10.38 4.82
CA CYS A 155 -7.16 -10.00 5.70
C CYS A 155 -7.65 -9.74 7.12
N GLY A 156 -6.71 -9.59 8.07
CA GLY A 156 -7.01 -9.08 9.40
C GLY A 156 -7.51 -7.64 9.35
N VAL A 157 -8.48 -7.32 10.20
CA VAL A 157 -9.12 -6.00 10.31
C VAL A 157 -9.01 -5.48 11.73
N LEU A 158 -8.55 -4.24 11.89
CA LEU A 158 -8.61 -3.48 13.13
C LEU A 158 -9.69 -2.40 13.03
N TYR A 159 -10.71 -2.47 13.89
CA TYR A 159 -11.77 -1.47 13.95
C TYR A 159 -11.73 -0.67 15.27
N LEU A 160 -11.34 0.60 15.21
CA LEU A 160 -11.41 1.55 16.32
C LEU A 160 -12.80 2.19 16.33
N SER A 161 -13.72 1.66 17.15
CA SER A 161 -15.10 2.14 17.31
C SER A 161 -15.19 3.08 18.52
N LEU A 162 -14.75 4.33 18.37
CA LEU A 162 -14.52 5.26 19.47
C LEU A 162 -15.76 6.05 19.91
N GLU A 163 -16.90 5.86 19.25
CA GLU A 163 -18.18 6.48 19.64
C GLU A 163 -19.15 5.48 20.29
N ASP A 164 -18.87 4.19 20.20
CA ASP A 164 -19.73 3.15 20.73
C ASP A 164 -19.23 2.60 22.08
N THR A 165 -20.15 2.13 22.91
CA THR A 165 -19.82 1.30 24.06
C THR A 165 -19.73 -0.16 23.64
N ASP A 166 -18.97 -0.97 24.38
CA ASP A 166 -18.82 -2.41 24.12
C ASP A 166 -20.17 -3.12 23.99
N GLN A 167 -21.12 -2.81 24.87
CA GLN A 167 -22.47 -3.39 24.84
C GLN A 167 -23.24 -3.03 23.56
N ARG A 168 -23.12 -1.77 23.09
CA ARG A 168 -23.77 -1.33 21.86
C ARG A 168 -23.13 -2.00 20.65
N LEU A 169 -21.82 -2.08 20.66
CA LEU A 169 -21.04 -2.67 19.59
C LEU A 169 -21.28 -4.18 19.47
N GLN A 170 -21.32 -4.91 20.60
CA GLN A 170 -21.68 -6.31 20.66
C GLN A 170 -23.02 -6.60 19.96
N ARG A 171 -24.05 -5.81 20.30
CA ARG A 171 -25.37 -5.95 19.67
C ARG A 171 -25.31 -5.68 18.17
N ARG A 172 -24.61 -4.63 17.74
CA ARG A 172 -24.45 -4.31 16.31
C ARG A 172 -23.70 -5.41 15.55
N LEU A 173 -22.66 -5.97 16.17
CA LEU A 173 -21.94 -7.11 15.60
C LEU A 173 -22.87 -8.27 15.32
N VAL A 174 -23.65 -8.70 16.32
CA VAL A 174 -24.60 -9.81 16.14
C VAL A 174 -25.63 -9.48 15.05
N GLU A 175 -26.16 -8.25 15.00
CA GLU A 175 -27.13 -7.83 13.98
C GLU A 175 -26.55 -7.86 12.56
N VAL A 176 -25.27 -7.51 12.37
CA VAL A 176 -24.61 -7.43 11.06
C VAL A 176 -24.04 -8.79 10.62
N THR A 177 -23.44 -9.54 11.55
CA THR A 177 -22.65 -10.74 11.24
C THR A 177 -23.43 -12.04 11.43
N GLY A 178 -24.59 -11.99 12.09
CA GLY A 178 -25.31 -13.20 12.48
C GLY A 178 -24.55 -14.04 13.54
N GLY A 179 -23.48 -13.51 14.13
CA GLY A 179 -22.63 -14.17 15.13
C GLY A 179 -21.35 -14.80 14.57
N GLU A 180 -21.13 -14.77 13.28
CA GLU A 180 -19.87 -15.18 12.66
C GLU A 180 -18.95 -13.95 12.47
N THR A 181 -17.68 -14.09 12.86
CA THR A 181 -16.66 -13.09 12.60
C THR A 181 -15.40 -13.79 12.08
N GLY A 182 -14.73 -13.13 11.12
CA GLY A 182 -13.39 -13.53 10.72
C GLY A 182 -12.33 -12.92 11.63
N ASP A 183 -11.16 -12.65 11.08
CA ASP A 183 -10.07 -11.96 11.77
C ASP A 183 -10.40 -10.47 11.91
N LEU A 184 -11.26 -10.15 12.87
CA LEU A 184 -11.76 -8.80 13.19
C LEU A 184 -11.45 -8.46 14.65
N THR A 185 -10.46 -7.60 14.87
CA THR A 185 -10.10 -7.04 16.17
C THR A 185 -10.73 -5.67 16.36
N ILE A 186 -11.22 -5.39 17.55
CA ILE A 186 -11.96 -4.16 17.87
C ILE A 186 -11.36 -3.48 19.08
N ALA A 187 -11.26 -2.15 19.05
CA ALA A 187 -10.98 -1.30 20.20
C ALA A 187 -12.03 -0.19 20.31
N THR A 188 -12.49 0.08 21.53
CA THR A 188 -13.47 1.12 21.85
C THR A 188 -12.84 2.34 22.50
N ASP A 189 -11.53 2.29 22.75
CA ASP A 189 -10.71 3.37 23.27
C ASP A 189 -9.36 3.42 22.57
N ALA A 190 -8.82 4.62 22.39
CA ALA A 190 -7.51 4.86 21.80
C ALA A 190 -6.97 6.23 22.23
N GLU A 191 -5.66 6.38 22.23
CA GLU A 191 -4.99 7.65 22.44
C GLU A 191 -5.24 8.62 21.29
N LEU A 192 -4.95 9.91 21.52
CA LEU A 192 -5.06 10.94 20.50
C LEU A 192 -3.83 10.94 19.58
N LEU A 193 -4.01 11.38 18.35
CA LEU A 193 -2.91 11.65 17.43
C LEU A 193 -1.93 12.67 18.03
N GLY A 194 -0.64 12.38 17.94
CA GLY A 194 0.43 13.16 18.57
C GLY A 194 0.51 12.99 20.10
N SER A 195 -0.21 12.03 20.67
CA SER A 195 -0.20 11.71 22.10
C SER A 195 -0.15 10.21 22.40
N GLY A 196 0.11 9.37 21.38
CA GLY A 196 0.29 7.93 21.56
C GLY A 196 -0.43 7.04 20.56
N LEU A 197 -1.42 7.52 19.80
CA LEU A 197 -2.15 6.69 18.82
C LEU A 197 -1.22 6.09 17.76
N GLU A 198 -0.24 6.87 17.28
CA GLU A 198 0.74 6.41 16.28
C GLU A 198 1.56 5.23 16.81
N GLU A 199 1.94 5.28 18.08
CA GLU A 199 2.67 4.20 18.74
C GLU A 199 1.78 2.98 18.96
N GLN A 200 0.53 3.18 19.41
CA GLN A 200 -0.46 2.10 19.56
C GLN A 200 -0.70 1.38 18.24
N LEU A 201 -0.95 2.11 17.14
CA LEU A 201 -1.14 1.53 15.82
C LEU A 201 0.12 0.81 15.32
N THR A 202 1.31 1.43 15.49
CA THR A 202 2.57 0.85 15.05
C THR A 202 2.88 -0.46 15.78
N ASN A 203 2.67 -0.51 17.10
CA ASN A 203 2.89 -1.71 17.91
C ASN A 203 1.90 -2.80 17.51
N PHE A 204 0.60 -2.48 17.45
CA PHE A 204 -0.43 -3.44 17.04
C PHE A 204 -0.13 -4.03 15.66
N LEU A 205 0.16 -3.20 14.65
CA LEU A 205 0.45 -3.66 13.29
C LEU A 205 1.76 -4.43 13.16
N SER A 206 2.71 -4.20 14.05
CA SER A 206 3.94 -4.98 14.12
C SER A 206 3.71 -6.38 14.70
N ASP A 207 2.80 -6.50 15.67
CA ASP A 207 2.41 -7.76 16.30
C ASP A 207 1.40 -8.54 15.45
N HIS A 208 0.65 -7.86 14.56
CA HIS A 208 -0.39 -8.40 13.69
C HIS A 208 -0.13 -8.07 12.21
N PRO A 209 0.89 -8.65 11.56
CA PRO A 209 1.27 -8.34 10.18
C PRO A 209 0.22 -8.74 9.14
N GLU A 210 -0.73 -9.63 9.49
CA GLU A 210 -1.90 -10.04 8.70
C GLU A 210 -2.94 -8.92 8.59
N THR A 211 -2.93 -7.93 9.51
CA THR A 211 -3.87 -6.81 9.49
C THR A 211 -3.52 -5.87 8.33
N LYS A 212 -4.42 -5.78 7.35
CA LYS A 212 -4.29 -4.91 6.17
C LYS A 212 -5.44 -3.92 6.02
N PHE A 213 -6.39 -3.92 6.94
CA PHE A 213 -7.48 -2.96 6.98
C PHE A 213 -7.63 -2.37 8.37
N VAL A 214 -7.53 -1.05 8.48
CA VAL A 214 -7.76 -0.30 9.72
C VAL A 214 -8.92 0.66 9.51
N ILE A 215 -9.92 0.61 10.38
CA ILE A 215 -11.06 1.52 10.37
C ILE A 215 -11.01 2.38 11.63
N ILE A 216 -11.17 3.69 11.49
CA ILE A 216 -11.22 4.64 12.61
C ILE A 216 -12.54 5.41 12.57
N ASP A 217 -13.43 5.13 13.51
CA ASP A 217 -14.76 5.74 13.64
C ASP A 217 -14.85 6.48 15.00
N THR A 218 -14.56 7.78 15.09
CA THR A 218 -14.42 8.78 14.03
C THR A 218 -13.16 9.63 14.17
N LEU A 219 -12.79 10.36 13.11
CA LEU A 219 -11.70 11.34 13.11
C LEU A 219 -11.77 12.32 14.30
N GLN A 220 -12.96 12.79 14.69
CA GLN A 220 -13.11 13.71 15.81
C GLN A 220 -12.62 13.15 17.13
N LYS A 221 -12.66 11.84 17.32
CA LYS A 221 -12.28 11.17 18.58
C LYS A 221 -10.77 11.05 18.76
N ILE A 222 -10.02 11.06 17.65
CA ILE A 222 -8.55 10.94 17.70
C ILE A 222 -7.84 12.27 17.60
N ARG A 223 -8.55 13.39 17.38
CA ARG A 223 -7.97 14.73 17.27
C ARG A 223 -7.66 15.34 18.62
N GLN A 224 -6.54 16.06 18.74
CA GLN A 224 -6.27 16.92 19.87
C GLN A 224 -7.17 18.16 19.82
N LEU A 225 -7.79 18.50 20.96
CA LEU A 225 -8.64 19.69 21.13
C LEU A 225 -7.79 20.96 21.34
N LYS A 226 -6.95 21.35 20.37
CA LYS A 226 -6.28 22.65 20.38
C LYS A 226 -7.11 23.66 19.60
N ALA A 227 -7.09 24.94 20.00
CA ALA A 227 -7.91 26.01 19.39
C ALA A 227 -7.72 26.12 17.86
N ASP A 228 -6.54 25.76 17.33
CA ASP A 228 -6.20 25.77 15.90
C ASP A 228 -6.38 24.42 15.20
N SER A 229 -6.90 23.40 15.88
CA SER A 229 -7.02 22.04 15.33
C SER A 229 -8.07 21.90 14.22
N TYR A 230 -8.91 22.90 14.03
CA TYR A 230 -9.88 22.97 12.92
C TYR A 230 -9.37 23.79 11.74
N SER A 231 -8.07 24.08 11.68
CA SER A 231 -7.44 24.73 10.53
C SER A 231 -7.05 23.73 9.46
N TYR A 232 -6.97 24.18 8.23
CA TYR A 232 -6.44 23.41 7.08
C TYR A 232 -5.12 22.70 7.42
N ALA A 233 -4.19 23.40 8.10
CA ALA A 233 -2.90 22.86 8.48
C ALA A 233 -2.99 21.72 9.52
N GLY A 234 -3.92 21.83 10.48
CA GLY A 234 -4.14 20.78 11.48
C GLY A 234 -4.75 19.51 10.89
N ASP A 235 -5.71 19.66 9.99
CA ASP A 235 -6.33 18.55 9.27
C ASP A 235 -5.29 17.84 8.38
N TYR A 236 -4.52 18.61 7.63
CA TYR A 236 -3.46 18.10 6.76
C TYR A 236 -2.40 17.33 7.55
N ALA A 237 -1.91 17.87 8.67
CA ALA A 237 -0.93 17.20 9.51
C ALA A 237 -1.43 15.87 10.08
N THR A 238 -2.69 15.85 10.55
CA THR A 238 -3.36 14.65 11.08
C THR A 238 -3.42 13.53 10.04
N LEU A 239 -3.87 13.85 8.82
CA LEU A 239 -4.00 12.86 7.74
C LEU A 239 -2.63 12.40 7.22
N THR A 240 -1.64 13.29 7.18
CA THR A 240 -0.27 12.93 6.76
C THR A 240 0.31 11.83 7.63
N VAL A 241 0.11 11.88 8.95
CA VAL A 241 0.60 10.85 9.87
C VAL A 241 -0.08 9.50 9.61
N LEU A 242 -1.42 9.48 9.48
CA LEU A 242 -2.15 8.25 9.17
C LEU A 242 -1.76 7.67 7.80
N LYS A 243 -1.57 8.54 6.80
CA LYS A 243 -1.09 8.10 5.49
C LYS A 243 0.31 7.48 5.56
N GLN A 244 1.24 8.07 6.32
CA GLN A 244 2.56 7.48 6.53
C GLN A 244 2.50 6.10 7.18
N ILE A 245 1.56 5.87 8.11
CA ILE A 245 1.32 4.54 8.70
C ILE A 245 0.78 3.58 7.63
N ALA A 246 -0.21 4.00 6.83
CA ALA A 246 -0.77 3.18 5.75
C ALA A 246 0.32 2.77 4.74
N ASP A 247 1.14 3.72 4.31
CA ASP A 247 2.23 3.48 3.35
C ASP A 247 3.32 2.57 3.95
N ARG A 248 3.69 2.78 5.23
CA ARG A 248 4.73 1.99 5.91
C ARG A 248 4.36 0.53 6.09
N PHE A 249 3.11 0.24 6.44
CA PHE A 249 2.62 -1.12 6.71
C PHE A 249 1.92 -1.77 5.51
N ASP A 250 1.87 -1.05 4.38
CA ASP A 250 1.25 -1.53 3.14
C ASP A 250 -0.19 -1.99 3.36
N LEU A 251 -1.04 -1.08 3.90
CA LEU A 251 -2.42 -1.34 4.29
C LEU A 251 -3.38 -0.21 3.89
N THR A 252 -4.67 -0.46 4.10
CA THR A 252 -5.75 0.52 3.90
C THR A 252 -6.19 1.07 5.25
N ILE A 253 -6.27 2.40 5.39
CA ILE A 253 -6.93 3.07 6.52
C ILE A 253 -8.22 3.72 6.02
N LEU A 254 -9.36 3.38 6.59
CA LEU A 254 -10.65 4.03 6.33
C LEU A 254 -11.03 4.90 7.53
N LEU A 255 -11.02 6.20 7.34
CA LEU A 255 -11.29 7.19 8.38
C LEU A 255 -12.70 7.74 8.24
N VAL A 256 -13.55 7.52 9.25
CA VAL A 256 -14.94 8.03 9.25
C VAL A 256 -14.97 9.49 9.69
N HIS A 257 -15.67 10.32 8.92
CA HIS A 257 -15.81 11.75 9.19
C HIS A 257 -17.27 12.21 9.04
N HIS A 258 -17.64 13.28 9.77
CA HIS A 258 -18.95 13.89 9.69
C HIS A 258 -18.93 15.13 8.77
N THR A 259 -19.87 15.18 7.81
CA THR A 259 -20.07 16.38 7.00
C THR A 259 -20.81 17.48 7.79
N ARG A 260 -20.54 18.76 7.51
CA ARG A 260 -21.33 19.88 8.01
C ARG A 260 -22.62 20.01 7.18
N LYS A 261 -23.64 20.67 7.78
CA LYS A 261 -24.91 21.01 7.11
C LYS A 261 -24.74 22.25 6.20
N GLN A 262 -23.81 22.29 5.28
CA GLN A 262 -23.76 23.31 4.27
C GLN A 262 -24.32 22.74 2.98
N GLU A 263 -25.23 23.47 2.32
CA GLU A 263 -25.66 23.16 0.98
C GLU A 263 -24.50 23.52 0.03
N ALA A 264 -23.94 22.55 -0.64
CA ALA A 264 -22.98 22.70 -1.70
C ALA A 264 -23.47 21.88 -2.89
N ASP A 265 -23.22 22.37 -4.09
CA ASP A 265 -23.65 21.72 -5.34
C ASP A 265 -22.84 20.45 -5.59
N ASP A 266 -21.61 20.38 -5.10
CA ASP A 266 -20.75 19.18 -5.17
C ASP A 266 -20.75 18.41 -3.83
N ALA A 267 -20.87 17.08 -3.93
CA ALA A 267 -20.81 16.18 -2.78
C ALA A 267 -19.47 16.29 -2.05
N VAL A 268 -18.39 16.52 -2.78
CA VAL A 268 -17.01 16.66 -2.26
C VAL A 268 -16.89 17.93 -1.41
N ASP A 269 -17.51 19.02 -1.81
CA ASP A 269 -17.50 20.30 -1.08
C ASP A 269 -18.28 20.26 0.25
N LYS A 270 -19.15 19.26 0.42
CA LYS A 270 -19.89 19.00 1.68
C LYS A 270 -19.02 18.41 2.78
N ILE A 271 -17.83 17.92 2.47
CA ILE A 271 -16.92 17.40 3.49
C ILE A 271 -16.44 18.55 4.35
N SER A 272 -16.89 18.53 5.60
CA SER A 272 -16.64 19.61 6.54
C SER A 272 -15.19 19.63 6.99
N GLY A 273 -14.61 20.77 6.89
CA GLY A 273 -13.31 21.08 7.42
C GLY A 273 -12.50 21.85 6.43
N THR A 274 -11.95 21.27 5.46
CA THR A 274 -11.15 21.99 4.47
C THR A 274 -10.93 21.07 3.28
N THR A 275 -10.76 21.62 2.11
CA THR A 275 -10.21 21.00 0.91
C THR A 275 -8.93 20.17 1.23
N GLY A 276 -8.30 20.42 2.39
CA GLY A 276 -7.12 19.72 2.88
C GLY A 276 -7.35 18.25 3.28
N LEU A 277 -8.53 17.89 3.77
CA LEU A 277 -8.84 16.50 4.12
C LEU A 277 -8.85 15.61 2.88
N ILE A 278 -9.49 16.09 1.82
CA ILE A 278 -9.62 15.35 0.55
C ILE A 278 -8.28 15.31 -0.17
N GLY A 279 -7.54 16.42 -0.18
CA GLY A 279 -6.25 16.51 -0.88
C GLY A 279 -5.16 15.56 -0.38
N CYS A 280 -5.22 15.13 0.90
CA CYS A 280 -4.28 14.18 1.49
C CYS A 280 -4.67 12.71 1.32
N ALA A 281 -5.96 12.42 1.20
CA ALA A 281 -6.46 11.07 1.06
C ALA A 281 -6.19 10.52 -0.37
N ASP A 282 -6.06 9.21 -0.48
CA ASP A 282 -5.96 8.52 -1.76
C ASP A 282 -7.33 8.36 -2.41
N GLY A 283 -8.39 8.41 -1.60
CA GLY A 283 -9.75 8.46 -2.09
C GLY A 283 -10.75 8.87 -1.02
N SER A 284 -11.98 9.13 -1.43
CA SER A 284 -13.10 9.46 -0.55
C SER A 284 -14.37 8.74 -0.96
N LEU A 285 -15.14 8.35 0.06
CA LEU A 285 -16.46 7.75 -0.05
C LEU A 285 -17.45 8.70 0.63
N ILE A 286 -18.41 9.23 -0.10
CA ILE A 286 -19.39 10.18 0.42
C ILE A 286 -20.74 9.50 0.45
N LEU A 287 -21.20 9.15 1.66
CA LEU A 287 -22.51 8.54 1.88
C LEU A 287 -23.56 9.64 2.09
N GLU A 288 -24.58 9.66 1.24
CA GLU A 288 -25.70 10.57 1.33
C GLU A 288 -27.03 9.80 1.38
N LYS A 289 -28.04 10.37 2.02
CA LYS A 289 -29.42 9.90 1.95
C LYS A 289 -30.24 10.96 1.23
N GLU A 290 -31.08 10.54 0.30
CA GLU A 290 -32.03 11.45 -0.38
C GLU A 290 -33.00 12.06 0.60
N ASN A 291 -33.47 11.26 1.54
CA ASN A 291 -34.39 11.69 2.59
C ASN A 291 -33.95 11.11 3.94
N ARG A 292 -33.96 11.93 5.00
CA ARG A 292 -33.52 11.52 6.34
C ARG A 292 -34.30 10.32 6.89
N LEU A 293 -35.57 10.20 6.58
CA LEU A 293 -36.44 9.11 7.02
C LEU A 293 -36.49 7.93 6.03
N GLY A 294 -35.97 8.14 4.81
CA GLY A 294 -35.91 7.14 3.77
C GLY A 294 -34.85 6.09 3.99
N THR A 295 -34.86 5.08 3.14
CA THR A 295 -33.83 4.04 3.05
C THR A 295 -32.87 4.29 1.90
N GLN A 296 -33.31 4.99 0.86
CA GLN A 296 -32.51 5.26 -0.33
C GLN A 296 -31.40 6.28 -0.06
N GLY A 297 -30.27 5.99 -0.65
CA GLY A 297 -29.08 6.83 -0.54
C GLY A 297 -28.11 6.58 -1.70
N SER A 298 -27.01 7.29 -1.69
CA SER A 298 -25.94 7.11 -2.65
C SER A 298 -24.58 7.12 -1.97
N LEU A 299 -23.63 6.44 -2.58
CA LEU A 299 -22.22 6.46 -2.22
C LEU A 299 -21.43 6.98 -3.42
N THR A 300 -20.95 8.21 -3.33
CA THR A 300 -20.02 8.78 -4.32
C THR A 300 -18.60 8.36 -3.93
N VAL A 301 -17.88 7.76 -4.86
CA VAL A 301 -16.51 7.25 -4.69
C VAL A 301 -15.61 8.03 -5.61
N THR A 302 -14.57 8.65 -5.04
CA THR A 302 -13.49 9.31 -5.77
C THR A 302 -12.17 8.72 -5.35
N SER A 303 -11.27 8.44 -6.28
CA SER A 303 -9.94 7.91 -5.96
C SER A 303 -8.90 8.42 -6.96
N ARG A 304 -7.62 8.25 -6.61
CA ARG A 304 -6.51 8.58 -7.52
C ARG A 304 -6.31 7.52 -8.60
N GLU A 305 -6.80 6.29 -8.34
CA GLU A 305 -6.53 5.11 -9.17
C GLU A 305 -7.67 4.81 -10.15
N HIS A 306 -8.88 5.29 -9.87
CA HIS A 306 -10.09 4.98 -10.65
C HIS A 306 -10.89 6.23 -10.97
N PRO A 307 -11.65 6.22 -12.08
CA PRO A 307 -12.65 7.24 -12.35
C PRO A 307 -13.69 7.34 -11.23
N ASP A 308 -14.22 8.53 -11.04
CA ASP A 308 -15.28 8.79 -10.08
C ASP A 308 -16.53 7.99 -10.44
N LYS A 309 -17.18 7.40 -9.42
CA LYS A 309 -18.41 6.64 -9.59
C LYS A 309 -19.40 6.90 -8.47
N LYS A 310 -20.68 6.75 -8.80
CA LYS A 310 -21.77 6.91 -7.83
C LYS A 310 -22.64 5.66 -7.80
N LEU A 311 -22.69 5.02 -6.63
CA LEU A 311 -23.51 3.85 -6.36
C LEU A 311 -24.82 4.29 -5.72
N LEU A 312 -25.94 3.78 -6.21
CA LEU A 312 -27.26 3.91 -5.58
C LEU A 312 -27.45 2.76 -4.60
N LEU A 313 -27.81 3.10 -3.39
CA LEU A 313 -27.91 2.16 -2.27
C LEU A 313 -29.27 2.24 -1.60
N ASP A 314 -29.72 1.12 -1.01
CA ASP A 314 -30.89 1.04 -0.15
C ASP A 314 -30.53 0.45 1.22
N PHE A 315 -30.90 1.13 2.30
CA PHE A 315 -30.61 0.69 3.67
C PHE A 315 -31.63 -0.31 4.16
N ASP A 316 -31.22 -1.58 4.22
CA ASP A 316 -32.02 -2.65 4.82
C ASP A 316 -32.15 -2.43 6.35
N ARG A 317 -33.34 -2.09 6.81
CA ARG A 317 -33.58 -1.82 8.23
C ARG A 317 -33.58 -3.06 9.11
N GLU A 318 -33.81 -4.24 8.55
CA GLU A 318 -33.78 -5.52 9.29
C GLU A 318 -32.34 -5.99 9.47
N LYS A 319 -31.58 -6.07 8.38
CA LYS A 319 -30.19 -6.52 8.38
C LYS A 319 -29.16 -5.44 8.74
N LYS A 320 -29.58 -4.17 8.83
CA LYS A 320 -28.72 -3.00 9.12
C LYS A 320 -27.54 -2.82 8.14
N ILE A 321 -27.73 -3.22 6.89
CA ILE A 321 -26.72 -3.12 5.83
C ILE A 321 -27.22 -2.23 4.70
N TRP A 322 -26.27 -1.63 3.98
CA TRP A 322 -26.52 -0.94 2.73
C TRP A 322 -26.46 -1.94 1.58
N LYS A 323 -27.56 -2.10 0.85
CA LYS A 323 -27.66 -2.93 -0.35
C LYS A 323 -27.35 -2.10 -1.59
N PHE A 324 -26.60 -2.66 -2.52
CA PHE A 324 -26.36 -2.08 -3.83
C PHE A 324 -27.63 -2.24 -4.71
N ILE A 325 -27.99 -1.18 -5.43
CA ILE A 325 -29.09 -1.18 -6.39
C ILE A 325 -28.54 -1.11 -7.80
N SER A 326 -27.78 -0.06 -8.12
CA SER A 326 -27.21 0.19 -9.43
C SER A 326 -26.13 1.30 -9.36
N TYR A 327 -25.41 1.50 -10.43
CA TYR A 327 -24.63 2.73 -10.62
C TYR A 327 -25.57 3.86 -11.10
N ALA A 328 -25.32 5.11 -10.67
CA ALA A 328 -26.15 6.26 -11.03
C ALA A 328 -25.99 6.66 -12.51
N ASP A 329 -24.76 6.54 -13.02
CA ASP A 329 -24.43 6.77 -14.41
C ASP A 329 -24.03 5.45 -15.06
N SER A 330 -24.40 5.22 -16.31
CA SER A 330 -23.83 4.13 -17.11
C SER A 330 -22.32 4.39 -17.16
N GLN A 331 -21.53 3.55 -16.51
CA GLN A 331 -20.08 3.64 -16.63
C GLN A 331 -19.75 3.49 -18.13
N GLU A 332 -19.22 4.52 -18.74
CA GLU A 332 -18.46 4.34 -19.97
C GLU A 332 -17.31 3.41 -19.59
N GLU A 333 -17.30 2.20 -20.15
CA GLU A 333 -16.16 1.30 -19.98
C GLU A 333 -14.91 2.06 -20.42
N ASP A 334 -13.87 2.05 -19.59
CA ASP A 334 -12.58 2.60 -19.96
C ASP A 334 -12.17 2.05 -21.33
N PRO A 335 -11.75 2.91 -22.27
CA PRO A 335 -11.41 2.46 -23.61
C PRO A 335 -10.34 1.38 -23.55
N GLU A 336 -10.61 0.29 -24.21
CA GLU A 336 -9.75 -0.88 -24.24
C GLU A 336 -8.34 -0.51 -24.74
N ASP A 337 -7.30 -0.85 -23.95
CA ASP A 337 -5.93 -0.61 -24.37
C ASP A 337 -5.57 -1.54 -25.53
N PRO A 338 -5.26 -1.01 -26.73
CA PRO A 338 -5.06 -1.83 -27.91
C PRO A 338 -3.89 -2.82 -27.80
N ILE A 339 -2.89 -2.53 -26.95
CA ILE A 339 -1.77 -3.46 -26.72
C ILE A 339 -2.23 -4.60 -25.82
N LEU A 340 -2.95 -4.33 -24.74
CA LEU A 340 -3.46 -5.38 -23.85
C LEU A 340 -4.50 -6.26 -24.56
N ALA A 341 -5.38 -5.67 -25.36
CA ALA A 341 -6.33 -6.41 -26.20
C ALA A 341 -5.62 -7.35 -27.19
N ALA A 342 -4.54 -6.87 -27.84
CA ALA A 342 -3.75 -7.69 -28.72
C ALA A 342 -3.03 -8.84 -27.98
N VAL A 343 -2.55 -8.61 -26.76
CA VAL A 343 -1.96 -9.65 -25.90
C VAL A 343 -3.01 -10.68 -25.49
N GLY A 344 -4.23 -10.23 -25.11
CA GLY A 344 -5.36 -11.08 -24.81
C GLY A 344 -5.70 -12.00 -25.98
N SER A 345 -5.82 -11.44 -27.19
CA SER A 345 -6.07 -12.18 -28.42
C SER A 345 -4.92 -13.13 -28.77
N PHE A 346 -3.66 -12.70 -28.55
CA PHE A 346 -2.48 -13.53 -28.82
C PHE A 346 -2.43 -14.81 -27.97
N LEU A 347 -2.92 -14.74 -26.74
CA LEU A 347 -2.96 -15.87 -25.82
C LEU A 347 -4.29 -16.62 -25.82
N GLN A 348 -5.26 -16.28 -26.69
CA GLN A 348 -6.60 -16.88 -26.66
C GLN A 348 -6.55 -18.41 -26.76
N ASP A 349 -5.69 -18.96 -27.62
CA ASP A 349 -5.53 -20.39 -27.86
C ASP A 349 -4.26 -20.98 -27.23
N LYS A 350 -3.61 -20.27 -26.30
CA LYS A 350 -2.37 -20.69 -25.65
C LYS A 350 -2.48 -20.62 -24.14
N SER A 351 -1.95 -21.61 -23.45
CA SER A 351 -1.83 -21.61 -21.99
C SER A 351 -0.70 -20.71 -21.48
N SER A 352 0.38 -20.62 -22.26
CA SER A 352 1.54 -19.80 -21.92
C SER A 352 2.36 -19.44 -23.16
N TRP A 353 3.19 -18.41 -23.02
CA TRP A 353 4.18 -18.00 -24.00
C TRP A 353 5.42 -17.42 -23.32
N LYS A 354 6.60 -17.71 -23.88
CA LYS A 354 7.89 -17.15 -23.44
C LYS A 354 8.67 -16.70 -24.68
N GLY A 355 9.19 -15.48 -24.66
CA GLY A 355 10.01 -14.92 -25.72
C GLY A 355 10.54 -13.53 -25.37
N THR A 356 11.22 -12.90 -26.32
CA THR A 356 11.74 -11.53 -26.20
C THR A 356 10.66 -10.48 -26.51
N ALA A 357 10.90 -9.24 -26.12
CA ALA A 357 9.99 -8.14 -26.45
C ALA A 357 9.80 -7.91 -27.96
N THR A 358 10.84 -8.17 -28.75
CA THR A 358 10.78 -8.07 -30.21
C THR A 358 9.89 -9.17 -30.80
N GLU A 359 10.07 -10.41 -30.37
CA GLU A 359 9.25 -11.54 -30.82
C GLU A 359 7.76 -11.36 -30.43
N LEU A 360 7.51 -10.85 -29.23
CA LEU A 360 6.14 -10.54 -28.82
C LEU A 360 5.53 -9.45 -29.71
N LEU A 361 6.24 -8.33 -29.91
CA LEU A 361 5.75 -7.24 -30.75
C LEU A 361 5.47 -7.70 -32.19
N GLU A 362 6.34 -8.51 -32.78
CA GLU A 362 6.13 -9.07 -34.14
C GLU A 362 4.87 -9.96 -34.17
N ALA A 363 4.60 -10.73 -33.11
CA ALA A 363 3.41 -11.53 -33.01
C ALA A 363 2.13 -10.68 -32.86
N LEU A 364 2.19 -9.61 -32.06
CA LEU A 364 1.06 -8.69 -31.86
C LEU A 364 0.76 -7.87 -33.12
N LEU A 365 1.76 -7.47 -33.91
CA LEU A 365 1.58 -6.75 -35.17
C LEU A 365 0.90 -7.61 -36.24
N LYS A 366 0.95 -8.93 -36.15
CA LYS A 366 0.19 -9.83 -37.05
C LYS A 366 -1.31 -9.84 -36.70
N ILE A 367 -1.65 -9.54 -35.44
CA ILE A 367 -3.04 -9.49 -34.94
C ILE A 367 -3.63 -8.09 -35.16
N ASN A 368 -2.85 -7.06 -34.80
CA ASN A 368 -3.22 -5.67 -35.00
C ASN A 368 -2.05 -4.89 -35.63
N PRO A 369 -2.06 -4.70 -36.97
CA PRO A 369 -0.98 -4.01 -37.69
C PRO A 369 -0.85 -2.51 -37.32
N ASP A 370 -1.90 -1.90 -36.76
CA ASP A 370 -1.92 -0.47 -36.41
C ASP A 370 -1.32 -0.16 -35.05
N LEU A 371 -0.74 -1.17 -34.35
CA LEU A 371 -0.11 -0.96 -33.05
C LEU A 371 1.13 -0.08 -33.18
N LEU A 372 1.05 1.12 -32.61
CA LEU A 372 2.17 2.06 -32.52
C LEU A 372 3.01 1.76 -31.26
N ALA A 373 3.87 0.74 -31.32
CA ALA A 373 4.72 0.37 -30.19
C ALA A 373 6.16 0.04 -30.66
N LYS A 374 7.10 0.25 -29.74
CA LYS A 374 8.47 -0.25 -29.85
C LYS A 374 8.69 -1.36 -28.80
N PRO A 375 9.63 -2.30 -28.97
CA PRO A 375 9.84 -3.37 -27.99
C PRO A 375 9.99 -2.88 -26.55
N ASN A 376 10.76 -1.82 -26.32
CA ASN A 376 10.92 -1.25 -24.98
C ASN A 376 9.63 -0.60 -24.43
N SER A 377 8.87 0.11 -25.27
CA SER A 377 7.61 0.71 -24.86
C SER A 377 6.54 -0.35 -24.54
N LEU A 378 6.54 -1.46 -25.28
CA LEU A 378 5.70 -2.63 -25.00
C LEU A 378 6.01 -3.19 -23.60
N VAL A 379 7.28 -3.44 -23.27
CA VAL A 379 7.68 -3.95 -21.94
C VAL A 379 7.26 -2.98 -20.83
N ARG A 380 7.54 -1.69 -20.98
CA ARG A 380 7.18 -0.66 -20.00
C ARG A 380 5.68 -0.59 -19.77
N LYS A 381 4.89 -0.74 -20.84
CA LYS A 381 3.44 -0.76 -20.75
C LYS A 381 2.94 -2.03 -20.04
N LEU A 382 3.48 -3.19 -20.33
CA LEU A 382 3.16 -4.44 -19.62
C LEU A 382 3.56 -4.37 -18.13
N ASN A 383 4.72 -3.79 -17.82
CA ASN A 383 5.13 -3.57 -16.43
C ASN A 383 4.13 -2.67 -15.66
N ALA A 384 3.66 -1.59 -16.29
CA ALA A 384 2.75 -0.64 -15.66
C ALA A 384 1.31 -1.15 -15.54
N LYS A 385 0.90 -2.07 -16.46
CA LYS A 385 -0.50 -2.55 -16.55
C LYS A 385 -0.64 -4.05 -16.26
N THR A 386 0.24 -4.60 -15.44
CA THR A 386 0.22 -6.01 -15.05
C THR A 386 -1.13 -6.41 -14.45
N ARG A 387 -1.69 -5.55 -13.60
CA ARG A 387 -2.98 -5.76 -12.97
C ARG A 387 -4.13 -5.80 -13.98
N GLU A 388 -4.24 -4.80 -14.87
CA GLU A 388 -5.28 -4.74 -15.91
C GLU A 388 -5.21 -5.97 -16.83
N LEU A 389 -3.98 -6.42 -17.14
CA LEU A 389 -3.76 -7.64 -17.94
C LEU A 389 -4.27 -8.89 -17.22
N SER A 390 -4.08 -8.97 -15.90
CA SER A 390 -4.57 -10.09 -15.09
C SER A 390 -6.08 -10.06 -14.90
N GLU A 391 -6.66 -8.92 -14.50
CA GLU A 391 -8.08 -8.79 -14.18
C GLU A 391 -8.98 -8.89 -15.44
N ARG A 392 -8.60 -8.22 -16.53
CA ARG A 392 -9.44 -8.14 -17.74
C ARG A 392 -9.26 -9.33 -18.70
N TYR A 393 -8.02 -9.87 -18.77
CA TYR A 393 -7.68 -10.91 -19.74
C TYR A 393 -7.28 -12.25 -19.12
N GLY A 394 -7.18 -12.33 -17.79
CA GLY A 394 -6.74 -13.53 -17.08
C GLY A 394 -5.30 -13.93 -17.41
N ILE A 395 -4.41 -12.96 -17.67
CA ILE A 395 -3.04 -13.21 -18.08
C ILE A 395 -2.05 -12.69 -17.04
N ARG A 396 -1.26 -13.59 -16.49
CA ARG A 396 -0.12 -13.28 -15.65
C ARG A 396 1.10 -12.93 -16.51
N TYR A 397 1.76 -11.82 -16.19
CA TYR A 397 2.97 -11.35 -16.87
C TYR A 397 4.16 -11.33 -15.90
N VAL A 398 5.30 -11.89 -16.34
CA VAL A 398 6.58 -11.85 -15.60
C VAL A 398 7.72 -11.56 -16.57
N GLY A 399 8.54 -10.54 -16.26
CA GLY A 399 9.81 -10.27 -16.95
C GLY A 399 10.96 -10.98 -16.21
N ARG A 400 11.70 -11.85 -16.89
CA ARG A 400 12.85 -12.57 -16.34
C ARG A 400 14.11 -12.37 -17.19
N ARG A 401 15.24 -12.14 -16.52
CA ARG A 401 16.54 -12.03 -17.20
C ARG A 401 17.30 -13.34 -17.09
N GLU A 402 17.66 -13.92 -18.25
CA GLU A 402 18.47 -15.14 -18.35
C GLU A 402 19.63 -14.84 -19.28
N GLU A 403 20.88 -15.14 -18.89
CA GLU A 403 22.11 -14.99 -19.70
C GLU A 403 22.19 -13.64 -20.46
N ASN A 404 21.91 -12.51 -19.79
CA ASN A 404 21.87 -11.16 -20.38
C ASN A 404 20.70 -10.85 -21.35
N VAL A 405 19.80 -11.78 -21.60
CA VAL A 405 18.57 -11.56 -22.38
C VAL A 405 17.38 -11.41 -21.46
N LYS A 406 16.54 -10.39 -21.67
CA LYS A 406 15.27 -10.21 -20.94
C LYS A 406 14.16 -10.95 -21.69
N TYR A 407 13.64 -12.00 -21.08
CA TYR A 407 12.46 -12.75 -21.54
C TYR A 407 11.20 -12.25 -20.88
N LEU A 408 10.12 -12.27 -21.63
CA LEU A 408 8.75 -12.03 -21.18
C LEU A 408 8.05 -13.38 -21.11
N ILE A 409 7.38 -13.62 -20.00
CA ILE A 409 6.58 -14.82 -19.75
C ILE A 409 5.15 -14.37 -19.56
N LEU A 410 4.24 -14.91 -20.37
CA LEU A 410 2.81 -14.66 -20.31
C LEU A 410 2.13 -16.01 -20.06
N GLU A 411 1.27 -16.09 -19.04
CA GLU A 411 0.59 -17.31 -18.62
C GLU A 411 -0.90 -17.01 -18.40
N ARG A 412 -1.79 -17.86 -18.94
CA ARG A 412 -3.20 -17.79 -18.58
C ARG A 412 -3.41 -18.32 -17.17
N VAL A 413 -4.09 -17.55 -16.35
CA VAL A 413 -4.53 -17.96 -15.03
C VAL A 413 -5.80 -18.81 -15.23
N SER A 414 -5.74 -20.11 -14.95
CA SER A 414 -6.93 -20.96 -14.90
C SER A 414 -7.73 -20.63 -13.63
N ASP A 415 -9.05 -20.55 -13.74
CA ASP A 415 -10.00 -20.23 -12.65
C ASP A 415 -10.06 -21.31 -11.53
N THR A 416 -8.93 -21.77 -11.02
CA THR A 416 -8.89 -22.71 -9.89
C THR A 416 -7.79 -22.30 -8.90
N SER A 417 -8.23 -21.77 -7.76
CA SER A 417 -7.63 -21.89 -6.40
C SER A 417 -6.17 -21.49 -6.13
N ASP A 418 -5.38 -20.96 -7.04
CA ASP A 418 -3.96 -20.71 -6.81
C ASP A 418 -3.60 -19.22 -6.53
N MET A 419 -4.52 -18.44 -5.95
CA MET A 419 -4.25 -17.07 -5.51
C MET A 419 -3.67 -16.97 -4.09
N CYS A 420 -3.33 -18.07 -3.46
CA CYS A 420 -2.77 -18.11 -2.11
C CYS A 420 -1.39 -18.75 -2.10
N ASP A 421 -0.37 -18.18 -2.71
CA ASP A 421 1.02 -18.44 -2.33
C ASP A 421 1.97 -17.48 -3.07
N ILE A 422 2.06 -16.25 -2.59
CA ILE A 422 3.22 -15.39 -2.89
C ILE A 422 3.80 -14.90 -1.57
N SER A 423 4.34 -15.82 -0.76
CA SER A 423 5.44 -15.56 0.15
C SER A 423 6.72 -16.18 -0.43
N GLY A 424 7.07 -15.75 -1.63
CA GLY A 424 8.36 -16.03 -2.23
C GLY A 424 9.38 -15.08 -1.65
N THR A 425 10.02 -15.47 -0.54
CA THR A 425 11.34 -14.97 -0.13
C THR A 425 12.25 -15.05 -1.36
N PRO A 426 12.96 -14.00 -1.76
CA PRO A 426 13.96 -14.14 -2.82
C PRO A 426 15.04 -15.10 -2.31
N PRO A 427 15.50 -16.06 -3.13
CA PRO A 427 16.64 -16.90 -2.76
C PRO A 427 17.85 -16.00 -2.61
N GLY A 428 18.58 -16.20 -1.52
CA GLY A 428 19.66 -15.38 -1.04
C GLY A 428 20.72 -14.99 -2.08
N ALA A 429 21.19 -13.78 -1.92
CA ALA A 429 22.57 -13.35 -2.17
C ALA A 429 22.94 -12.36 -1.07
#